data_bc4ab9bcb42a7656669bb66d5be6dceb
#
_entry.id   bc4ab9bcb42a7656669bb66d5be6dceb
#
_cell.length_a   1.000
_cell.length_b   1.000
_cell.length_c   1.000
_cell.angle_alpha   90.00
_cell.angle_beta   90.00
_cell.angle_gamma   90.00
#
_symmetry.space_group_name_H-M   'P 1'
#
loop_
_entity.id
_entity.type
_entity.pdbx_description
1 polymer ?
#
loop_
_entity_poly.entity_id
_entity_poly.type
_entity_poly.pdbx_seq_one_letter_code
_entity_poly.pdbx_strand_id
1 'polypeptide(L)'
;MNVAASPRSFARLKVMPMTPSIGAEIGGIDLSAEQDDETIAEIRAALLAHKVIFFRDQFITAQQHIAFARRFGTLEIHPATPKDQPDPEVLHIAYGPNSKGQENAWHSDVTWRAEPSLGSILRAVEVPPVGGDTLFADMGAAFRGLSPAMQDWCRGLTAVHDIARVFARRLGKRPEELHDQYPPQRHPVVRTHPETGEQARSEEHTSELQSPCNLVC
;
A
#
# COMPACT_ATOMS: atom_id res chain seq x y z
N MET A 1 24.49 7.82 16.41
CA MET A 1 25.25 7.06 15.39
C MET A 1 24.29 6.03 14.81
N ASN A 2 23.86 6.23 13.55
CA ASN A 2 23.05 5.22 12.86
C ASN A 2 23.99 4.06 12.51
N VAL A 3 23.80 2.92 13.14
CA VAL A 3 24.36 1.66 12.66
C VAL A 3 23.59 1.35 11.39
N ALA A 4 24.21 1.62 10.24
CA ALA A 4 23.70 1.16 8.97
C ALA A 4 23.58 -0.35 9.07
N ALA A 5 22.39 -0.90 9.02
CA ALA A 5 22.18 -2.33 8.91
C ALA A 5 22.98 -2.81 7.71
N SER A 6 23.78 -3.85 7.88
CA SER A 6 24.53 -4.47 6.79
C SER A 6 23.58 -4.75 5.63
N PRO A 7 23.95 -4.44 4.38
CA PRO A 7 23.06 -4.69 3.25
C PRO A 7 22.70 -6.18 3.25
N ARG A 8 21.40 -6.48 3.32
CA ARG A 8 20.93 -7.87 3.18
C ARG A 8 21.34 -8.34 1.79
N SER A 9 22.07 -9.42 1.71
CA SER A 9 22.36 -10.06 0.43
C SER A 9 21.15 -10.89 0.02
N PHE A 10 20.65 -10.66 -1.18
CA PHE A 10 19.62 -11.45 -1.82
C PHE A 10 20.29 -12.41 -2.80
N ALA A 11 19.98 -13.70 -2.70
CA ALA A 11 20.63 -14.72 -3.54
C ALA A 11 19.93 -14.89 -4.89
N ARG A 12 18.63 -14.64 -4.93
CA ARG A 12 17.73 -14.88 -6.08
C ARG A 12 17.29 -13.61 -6.78
N LEU A 13 17.34 -12.49 -6.08
CA LEU A 13 16.85 -11.21 -6.56
C LEU A 13 17.98 -10.21 -6.74
N LYS A 14 17.88 -9.42 -7.79
CA LYS A 14 18.68 -8.20 -7.92
C LYS A 14 17.89 -7.04 -7.32
N VAL A 15 18.26 -6.61 -6.13
CA VAL A 15 17.60 -5.49 -5.43
C VAL A 15 18.41 -4.22 -5.65
N MET A 16 17.77 -3.20 -6.24
CA MET A 16 18.38 -1.92 -6.57
C MET A 16 17.61 -0.80 -5.82
N PRO A 17 18.14 -0.31 -4.68
CA PRO A 17 17.52 0.81 -3.97
C PRO A 17 17.37 2.05 -4.86
N MET A 18 16.20 2.69 -4.86
CA MET A 18 15.91 3.89 -5.63
C MET A 18 16.21 5.17 -4.84
N THR A 19 15.98 5.11 -3.52
CA THR A 19 16.29 6.21 -2.59
C THR A 19 16.92 5.66 -1.31
N PRO A 20 17.50 6.51 -0.46
CA PRO A 20 18.09 6.05 0.80
C PRO A 20 17.09 5.47 1.82
N SER A 21 15.80 5.80 1.74
CA SER A 21 14.82 5.46 2.78
C SER A 21 13.66 4.62 2.29
N ILE A 22 13.28 4.71 1.02
CA ILE A 22 12.10 4.04 0.46
C ILE A 22 12.29 3.74 -1.03
N GLY A 23 11.75 2.60 -1.45
CA GLY A 23 11.72 2.18 -2.84
C GLY A 23 12.94 1.39 -3.28
N ALA A 24 12.69 0.23 -3.90
CA ALA A 24 13.71 -0.53 -4.61
C ALA A 24 13.11 -1.15 -5.87
N GLU A 25 13.92 -1.24 -6.92
CA GLU A 25 13.60 -1.99 -8.11
C GLU A 25 14.11 -3.43 -7.96
N ILE A 26 13.27 -4.39 -8.30
CA ILE A 26 13.55 -5.82 -8.21
C ILE A 26 13.73 -6.37 -9.62
N GLY A 27 14.91 -6.91 -9.89
CA GLY A 27 15.24 -7.60 -11.14
C GLY A 27 15.57 -9.05 -10.92
N GLY A 28 15.70 -9.78 -12.04
CA GLY A 28 16.06 -11.21 -12.03
C GLY A 28 14.87 -12.14 -11.80
N ILE A 29 13.64 -11.65 -11.95
CA ILE A 29 12.41 -12.41 -11.72
C ILE A 29 11.41 -12.17 -12.85
N ASP A 30 10.65 -13.19 -13.19
CA ASP A 30 9.50 -13.15 -14.10
C ASP A 30 8.25 -13.59 -13.31
N LEU A 31 7.35 -12.64 -13.06
CA LEU A 31 6.11 -12.88 -12.30
C LEU A 31 5.04 -13.63 -13.12
N SER A 32 5.27 -13.87 -14.40
CA SER A 32 4.41 -14.76 -15.21
C SER A 32 4.62 -16.24 -14.87
N ALA A 33 5.77 -16.59 -14.31
CA ALA A 33 6.10 -17.92 -13.82
C ALA A 33 5.76 -18.09 -12.32
N GLU A 34 5.50 -19.32 -11.91
CA GLU A 34 5.33 -19.65 -10.50
C GLU A 34 6.66 -19.45 -9.76
N GLN A 35 6.60 -18.79 -8.60
CA GLN A 35 7.76 -18.51 -7.76
C GLN A 35 7.82 -19.48 -6.59
N ASP A 36 9.01 -20.01 -6.31
CA ASP A 36 9.23 -20.87 -5.14
C ASP A 36 9.16 -20.07 -3.82
N ASP A 37 9.07 -20.79 -2.70
CA ASP A 37 8.88 -20.18 -1.39
C ASP A 37 10.08 -19.33 -0.96
N GLU A 38 11.29 -19.70 -1.34
CA GLU A 38 12.49 -18.94 -1.04
C GLU A 38 12.51 -17.60 -1.80
N THR A 39 12.10 -17.62 -3.06
CA THR A 39 11.99 -16.38 -3.88
C THR A 39 10.92 -15.45 -3.28
N ILE A 40 9.76 -15.98 -2.89
CA ILE A 40 8.73 -15.19 -2.21
C ILE A 40 9.22 -14.62 -0.88
N ALA A 41 9.97 -15.40 -0.11
CA ALA A 41 10.55 -14.94 1.15
C ALA A 41 11.56 -13.80 0.92
N GLU A 42 12.39 -13.86 -0.13
CA GLU A 42 13.27 -12.76 -0.50
C GLU A 42 12.51 -11.52 -0.97
N ILE A 43 11.45 -11.67 -1.76
CA ILE A 43 10.57 -10.55 -2.17
C ILE A 43 9.97 -9.89 -0.93
N ARG A 44 9.44 -10.69 0.01
CA ARG A 44 8.90 -10.15 1.27
C ARG A 44 9.98 -9.42 2.07
N ALA A 45 11.17 -9.98 2.16
CA ALA A 45 12.29 -9.34 2.86
C ALA A 45 12.71 -8.01 2.18
N ALA A 46 12.70 -7.95 0.86
CA ALA A 46 12.96 -6.72 0.10
C ALA A 46 11.85 -5.67 0.36
N LEU A 47 10.58 -6.09 0.35
CA LEU A 47 9.45 -5.23 0.67
C LEU A 47 9.57 -4.63 2.08
N LEU A 48 9.85 -5.46 3.08
CA LEU A 48 10.03 -5.01 4.46
C LEU A 48 11.22 -4.06 4.63
N ALA A 49 12.29 -4.25 3.85
CA ALA A 49 13.47 -3.39 3.90
C ALA A 49 13.26 -2.04 3.20
N HIS A 50 12.55 -2.06 2.06
CA HIS A 50 12.42 -0.90 1.17
C HIS A 50 11.01 -0.30 1.15
N LYS A 51 10.01 -0.94 1.78
CA LYS A 51 8.62 -0.47 1.97
C LYS A 51 7.79 -0.38 0.69
N VAL A 52 8.40 -0.09 -0.43
CA VAL A 52 7.84 -0.13 -1.78
C VAL A 52 8.83 -0.80 -2.70
N ILE A 53 8.38 -1.77 -3.48
CA ILE A 53 9.22 -2.44 -4.47
C ILE A 53 8.55 -2.44 -5.84
N PHE A 54 9.37 -2.34 -6.88
CA PHE A 54 8.93 -2.22 -8.25
C PHE A 54 9.50 -3.35 -9.09
N PHE A 55 8.66 -3.92 -9.95
CA PHE A 55 9.02 -4.92 -10.93
C PHE A 55 8.79 -4.32 -12.31
N ARG A 56 9.83 -4.23 -13.15
CA ARG A 56 9.73 -3.71 -14.51
C ARG A 56 9.40 -4.83 -15.48
N ASP A 57 8.70 -4.45 -16.57
CA ASP A 57 8.47 -5.31 -17.73
C ASP A 57 7.76 -6.64 -17.41
N GLN A 58 6.82 -6.61 -16.46
CA GLN A 58 6.04 -7.78 -16.06
C GLN A 58 4.73 -7.86 -16.85
N PHE A 59 4.72 -8.66 -17.91
CA PHE A 59 3.55 -8.86 -18.77
C PHE A 59 2.70 -10.02 -18.26
N ILE A 60 2.04 -9.84 -17.12
CA ILE A 60 1.24 -10.86 -16.46
C ILE A 60 -0.25 -10.71 -16.76
N THR A 61 -1.00 -11.82 -16.75
CA THR A 61 -2.46 -11.82 -16.80
C THR A 61 -3.07 -11.47 -15.43
N ALA A 62 -4.38 -11.22 -15.38
CA ALA A 62 -5.09 -11.02 -14.12
C ALA A 62 -4.96 -12.25 -13.20
N GLN A 63 -5.03 -13.46 -13.75
CA GLN A 63 -4.89 -14.70 -12.98
C GLN A 63 -3.48 -14.88 -12.40
N GLN A 64 -2.43 -14.52 -13.14
CA GLN A 64 -1.06 -14.53 -12.65
C GLN A 64 -0.85 -13.47 -11.56
N HIS A 65 -1.45 -12.28 -11.73
CA HIS A 65 -1.45 -11.23 -10.71
C HIS A 65 -2.10 -11.72 -9.40
N ILE A 66 -3.29 -12.32 -9.49
CA ILE A 66 -4.00 -12.93 -8.37
C ILE A 66 -3.17 -14.05 -7.72
N ALA A 67 -2.60 -14.95 -8.51
CA ALA A 67 -1.77 -16.05 -8.01
C ALA A 67 -0.55 -15.54 -7.24
N PHE A 68 0.14 -14.54 -7.78
CA PHE A 68 1.26 -13.88 -7.10
C PHE A 68 0.83 -13.20 -5.79
N ALA A 69 -0.27 -12.45 -5.82
CA ALA A 69 -0.78 -11.75 -4.63
C ALA A 69 -1.18 -12.73 -3.50
N ARG A 70 -1.73 -13.89 -3.82
CA ARG A 70 -2.08 -14.94 -2.84
C ARG A 70 -0.89 -15.49 -2.06
N ARG A 71 0.34 -15.33 -2.56
CA ARG A 71 1.56 -15.72 -1.85
C ARG A 71 1.86 -14.84 -0.63
N PHE A 72 1.21 -13.67 -0.53
CA PHE A 72 1.40 -12.73 0.58
C PHE A 72 0.26 -12.75 1.59
N GLY A 73 -0.87 -13.36 1.25
CA GLY A 73 -2.02 -13.49 2.15
C GLY A 73 -3.36 -13.65 1.43
N THR A 74 -4.43 -13.56 2.19
CA THR A 74 -5.79 -13.59 1.67
C THR A 74 -6.09 -12.29 0.92
N LEU A 75 -6.69 -12.42 -0.26
CA LEU A 75 -7.05 -11.26 -1.07
C LEU A 75 -8.38 -10.66 -0.61
N GLU A 76 -8.44 -9.35 -0.71
CA GLU A 76 -9.64 -8.58 -0.43
C GLU A 76 -10.38 -8.25 -1.73
N ILE A 77 -11.72 -8.30 -1.68
CA ILE A 77 -12.57 -7.74 -2.72
C ILE A 77 -12.98 -6.34 -2.28
N HIS A 78 -12.53 -5.33 -3.01
CA HIS A 78 -12.82 -3.94 -2.68
C HIS A 78 -14.32 -3.64 -2.89
N PRO A 79 -14.99 -2.90 -1.99
CA PRO A 79 -16.42 -2.59 -2.10
C PRO A 79 -16.84 -1.87 -3.41
N ALA A 80 -15.91 -1.18 -4.05
CA ALA A 80 -16.14 -0.53 -5.33
C ALA A 80 -16.01 -1.48 -6.54
N THR A 81 -15.58 -2.73 -6.35
CA THR A 81 -15.49 -3.71 -7.43
C THR A 81 -16.89 -4.09 -7.92
N PRO A 82 -17.17 -4.03 -9.24
CA PRO A 82 -18.43 -4.49 -9.80
C PRO A 82 -18.68 -5.97 -9.48
N LYS A 83 -19.92 -6.31 -9.11
CA LYS A 83 -20.28 -7.66 -8.67
C LYS A 83 -20.21 -8.72 -9.77
N ASP A 84 -20.29 -8.32 -11.03
CA ASP A 84 -20.27 -9.13 -12.22
C ASP A 84 -18.89 -9.19 -12.90
N GLN A 85 -17.87 -8.61 -12.26
CA GLN A 85 -16.50 -8.64 -12.78
C GLN A 85 -15.90 -10.05 -12.67
N PRO A 86 -15.23 -10.56 -13.73
CA PRO A 86 -14.68 -11.93 -13.74
C PRO A 86 -13.64 -12.19 -12.64
N ASP A 87 -12.81 -11.20 -12.35
CA ASP A 87 -11.72 -11.27 -11.37
C ASP A 87 -11.98 -10.22 -10.26
N PRO A 88 -12.88 -10.49 -9.30
CA PRO A 88 -13.33 -9.48 -8.34
C PRO A 88 -12.23 -9.02 -7.37
N GLU A 89 -11.16 -9.78 -7.21
CA GLU A 89 -9.97 -9.40 -6.43
C GLU A 89 -9.10 -8.34 -7.12
N VAL A 90 -9.31 -8.10 -8.42
CA VAL A 90 -8.58 -7.08 -9.19
C VAL A 90 -9.47 -5.86 -9.41
N LEU A 91 -9.23 -4.79 -8.67
CA LEU A 91 -9.92 -3.53 -8.90
C LEU A 91 -9.32 -2.83 -10.12
N HIS A 92 -10.14 -2.59 -11.16
CA HIS A 92 -9.73 -1.83 -12.34
C HIS A 92 -9.89 -0.33 -12.08
N ILE A 93 -8.77 0.39 -12.14
CA ILE A 93 -8.73 1.85 -11.99
C ILE A 93 -8.29 2.46 -13.32
N ALA A 94 -9.15 3.24 -13.93
CA ALA A 94 -8.86 3.91 -15.20
C ALA A 94 -9.28 5.37 -15.15
N TYR A 95 -8.39 6.24 -15.58
CA TYR A 95 -8.63 7.67 -15.73
C TYR A 95 -8.38 8.08 -17.19
N GLY A 96 -9.05 9.13 -17.61
CA GLY A 96 -8.94 9.63 -18.98
C GLY A 96 -9.46 11.05 -19.12
N PRO A 97 -9.57 11.56 -20.36
CA PRO A 97 -10.01 12.94 -20.61
C PRO A 97 -11.37 13.29 -19.98
N ASN A 98 -12.26 12.29 -19.87
CA ASN A 98 -13.62 12.45 -19.32
C ASN A 98 -13.76 11.94 -17.89
N SER A 99 -12.70 11.36 -17.30
CA SER A 99 -12.69 10.79 -15.95
C SER A 99 -11.37 11.15 -15.29
N LYS A 100 -11.32 12.36 -14.71
CA LYS A 100 -10.13 12.81 -13.96
C LYS A 100 -10.07 12.12 -12.61
N GLY A 101 -8.90 11.63 -12.21
CA GLY A 101 -8.62 11.21 -10.85
C GLY A 101 -8.86 12.36 -9.88
N GLN A 102 -9.48 12.05 -8.75
CA GLN A 102 -9.75 13.04 -7.70
C GLN A 102 -8.84 12.83 -6.49
N GLU A 103 -8.18 11.70 -6.42
CA GLU A 103 -7.30 11.34 -5.32
C GLU A 103 -5.94 12.03 -5.52
N ASN A 104 -5.80 13.19 -4.90
CA ASN A 104 -4.55 13.96 -4.83
C ASN A 104 -4.22 14.26 -3.37
N ALA A 105 -4.29 13.22 -2.53
CA ALA A 105 -4.02 13.30 -1.11
C ALA A 105 -3.16 12.10 -0.68
N TRP A 106 -2.30 12.31 0.30
CA TRP A 106 -1.57 11.24 0.96
C TRP A 106 -2.55 10.29 1.63
N HIS A 107 -2.36 8.97 1.44
CA HIS A 107 -3.27 7.96 1.99
C HIS A 107 -2.61 6.60 2.25
N SER A 108 -3.18 5.78 3.14
CA SER A 108 -2.93 4.34 3.26
C SER A 108 -4.20 3.59 2.90
N ASP A 109 -4.11 2.55 2.08
CA ASP A 109 -5.28 1.81 1.64
C ASP A 109 -5.97 1.06 2.80
N VAL A 110 -7.29 1.01 2.76
CA VAL A 110 -8.16 0.14 3.59
C VAL A 110 -8.03 0.33 5.11
N THR A 111 -7.50 1.47 5.57
CA THR A 111 -7.35 1.76 7.00
C THR A 111 -8.68 1.94 7.74
N TRP A 112 -9.78 2.04 7.03
CA TRP A 112 -11.14 2.05 7.56
C TRP A 112 -11.61 0.66 8.04
N ARG A 113 -10.81 -0.41 7.88
CA ARG A 113 -11.05 -1.71 8.48
C ARG A 113 -10.38 -1.83 9.85
N ALA A 114 -10.95 -2.67 10.72
CA ALA A 114 -10.35 -2.97 12.02
C ALA A 114 -8.95 -3.60 11.86
N GLU A 115 -8.79 -4.43 10.83
CA GLU A 115 -7.51 -5.02 10.41
C GLU A 115 -7.22 -4.57 8.98
N PRO A 116 -6.42 -3.51 8.78
CA PRO A 116 -6.01 -3.05 7.45
C PRO A 116 -5.19 -4.10 6.71
N SER A 117 -5.29 -4.10 5.38
CA SER A 117 -4.53 -5.01 4.52
C SER A 117 -3.02 -4.82 4.69
N LEU A 118 -2.25 -5.90 4.48
CA LEU A 118 -0.78 -5.88 4.51
C LEU A 118 -0.20 -4.86 3.52
N GLY A 119 -0.80 -4.76 2.34
CA GLY A 119 -0.37 -3.87 1.26
C GLY A 119 -1.20 -4.06 0.02
N SER A 120 -0.84 -3.34 -1.03
CA SER A 120 -1.50 -3.40 -2.35
C SER A 120 -0.48 -3.80 -3.41
N ILE A 121 -0.93 -4.56 -4.41
CA ILE A 121 -0.14 -4.89 -5.60
C ILE A 121 -0.79 -4.20 -6.78
N LEU A 122 -0.14 -3.18 -7.33
CA LEU A 122 -0.61 -2.40 -8.45
C LEU A 122 0.09 -2.85 -9.73
N ARG A 123 -0.69 -3.08 -10.78
CA ARG A 123 -0.17 -3.33 -12.12
C ARG A 123 -0.55 -2.15 -13.03
N ALA A 124 0.46 -1.45 -13.54
CA ALA A 124 0.27 -0.43 -14.54
C ALA A 124 0.02 -1.10 -15.91
N VAL A 125 -1.12 -0.81 -16.54
CA VAL A 125 -1.49 -1.32 -17.89
C VAL A 125 -1.23 -0.26 -18.94
N GLU A 126 -1.63 0.97 -18.65
CA GLU A 126 -1.41 2.14 -19.49
C GLU A 126 -1.00 3.31 -18.62
N VAL A 127 0.11 3.95 -18.97
CA VAL A 127 0.65 5.10 -18.23
C VAL A 127 0.86 6.24 -19.23
N PRO A 128 0.39 7.45 -18.94
CA PRO A 128 0.61 8.60 -19.83
C PRO A 128 2.12 8.92 -19.92
N PRO A 129 2.59 9.45 -21.05
CA PRO A 129 3.99 9.81 -21.21
C PRO A 129 4.44 10.98 -20.32
N VAL A 130 3.49 11.76 -19.80
CA VAL A 130 3.73 12.92 -18.92
C VAL A 130 2.62 12.99 -17.87
N GLY A 131 3.01 13.12 -16.61
CA GLY A 131 2.09 13.21 -15.47
C GLY A 131 1.51 11.86 -15.03
N GLY A 132 0.62 11.88 -14.06
CA GLY A 132 0.05 10.67 -13.48
C GLY A 132 1.00 9.95 -12.52
N ASP A 133 2.00 10.63 -11.99
CA ASP A 133 2.98 10.05 -11.08
C ASP A 133 2.32 9.61 -9.77
N THR A 134 2.74 8.45 -9.27
CA THR A 134 2.41 7.99 -7.92
C THR A 134 3.57 8.29 -6.98
N LEU A 135 3.29 9.01 -5.91
CA LEU A 135 4.27 9.37 -4.90
C LEU A 135 4.14 8.47 -3.67
N PHE A 136 5.27 8.11 -3.08
CA PHE A 136 5.34 7.31 -1.86
C PHE A 136 6.10 8.05 -0.77
N ALA A 137 5.64 7.96 0.48
CA ALA A 137 6.29 8.55 1.64
C ALA A 137 6.67 7.50 2.68
N ASP A 138 7.90 7.56 3.21
CA ASP A 138 8.32 6.75 4.35
C ASP A 138 7.79 7.35 5.67
N MET A 139 6.67 6.81 6.15
CA MET A 139 6.03 7.27 7.38
C MET A 139 6.82 6.90 8.64
N GLY A 140 7.69 5.89 8.58
CA GLY A 140 8.66 5.60 9.63
C GLY A 140 9.73 6.69 9.71
N ALA A 141 10.30 7.09 8.57
CA ALA A 141 11.25 8.22 8.52
C ALA A 141 10.59 9.53 8.94
N ALA A 142 9.35 9.78 8.48
CA ALA A 142 8.59 10.95 8.89
C ALA A 142 8.37 11.00 10.42
N PHE A 143 8.04 9.86 11.04
CA PHE A 143 7.89 9.78 12.48
C PHE A 143 9.24 9.99 13.22
N ARG A 144 10.32 9.34 12.77
CA ARG A 144 11.66 9.52 13.34
C ARG A 144 12.20 10.95 13.20
N GLY A 145 11.76 11.67 12.18
CA GLY A 145 12.11 13.08 11.94
C GLY A 145 11.41 14.08 12.88
N LEU A 146 10.39 13.65 13.63
CA LEU A 146 9.76 14.49 14.65
C LEU A 146 10.68 14.67 15.87
N SER A 147 10.51 15.79 16.57
CA SER A 147 11.17 15.96 17.88
C SER A 147 10.70 14.89 18.87
N PRO A 148 11.52 14.52 19.90
CA PRO A 148 11.12 13.54 20.90
C PRO A 148 9.77 13.88 21.56
N ALA A 149 9.53 15.14 21.90
CA ALA A 149 8.27 15.59 22.49
C ALA A 149 7.07 15.37 21.56
N MET A 150 7.24 15.59 20.24
CA MET A 150 6.19 15.33 19.25
C MET A 150 5.96 13.84 19.03
N GLN A 151 7.02 13.03 19.06
CA GLN A 151 6.89 11.57 18.99
C GLN A 151 6.09 11.04 20.19
N ASP A 152 6.41 11.50 21.40
CA ASP A 152 5.72 11.10 22.63
C ASP A 152 4.25 11.54 22.61
N TRP A 153 3.99 12.76 22.17
CA TRP A 153 2.62 13.25 21.98
C TRP A 153 1.82 12.40 20.98
N CYS A 154 2.38 12.11 19.82
CA CYS A 154 1.73 11.30 18.80
C CYS A 154 1.42 9.86 19.28
N ARG A 155 2.28 9.25 20.11
CA ARG A 155 2.05 7.90 20.65
C ARG A 155 0.79 7.80 21.53
N GLY A 156 0.37 8.91 22.13
CA GLY A 156 -0.84 8.98 22.97
C GLY A 156 -2.13 9.19 22.17
N LEU A 157 -2.05 9.43 20.87
CA LEU A 157 -3.21 9.79 20.06
C LEU A 157 -3.84 8.59 19.34
N THR A 158 -5.15 8.74 19.10
CA THR A 158 -5.95 7.82 18.29
C THR A 158 -6.65 8.60 17.18
N ALA A 159 -6.63 8.09 15.96
CA ALA A 159 -7.35 8.64 14.82
C ALA A 159 -8.60 7.82 14.50
N VAL A 160 -9.62 8.47 13.97
CA VAL A 160 -10.86 7.84 13.49
C VAL A 160 -10.81 7.79 11.97
N HIS A 161 -10.92 6.59 11.41
CA HIS A 161 -10.91 6.32 9.98
C HIS A 161 -12.33 6.02 9.52
N ASP A 162 -12.89 6.86 8.66
CA ASP A 162 -14.31 6.83 8.25
C ASP A 162 -14.46 6.91 6.72
N ILE A 163 -14.51 5.75 6.08
CA ILE A 163 -14.72 5.63 4.62
C ILE A 163 -16.14 6.05 4.21
N ALA A 164 -17.11 6.02 5.13
CA ALA A 164 -18.48 6.37 4.84
C ALA A 164 -18.59 7.81 4.30
N ARG A 165 -17.72 8.72 4.73
CA ARG A 165 -17.65 10.10 4.21
C ARG A 165 -17.36 10.16 2.71
N VAL A 166 -16.47 9.30 2.23
CA VAL A 166 -16.09 9.22 0.81
C VAL A 166 -17.20 8.59 -0.01
N PHE A 167 -17.68 7.43 0.42
CA PHE A 167 -18.73 6.69 -0.28
C PHE A 167 -20.06 7.47 -0.29
N ALA A 168 -20.40 8.15 0.78
CA ALA A 168 -21.60 9.00 0.85
C ALA A 168 -21.58 10.09 -0.23
N ARG A 169 -20.43 10.76 -0.42
CA ARG A 169 -20.27 11.78 -1.48
C ARG A 169 -20.48 11.16 -2.87
N ARG A 170 -19.90 9.98 -3.13
CA ARG A 170 -20.04 9.27 -4.43
C ARG A 170 -21.48 8.79 -4.67
N LEU A 171 -22.19 8.40 -3.62
CA LEU A 171 -23.53 7.84 -3.67
C LEU A 171 -24.65 8.89 -3.46
N GLY A 172 -24.31 10.15 -3.20
CA GLY A 172 -25.29 11.20 -2.89
C GLY A 172 -26.04 10.95 -1.58
N LYS A 173 -25.41 10.29 -0.60
CA LYS A 173 -25.95 9.95 0.71
C LYS A 173 -25.28 10.77 1.82
N ARG A 174 -25.81 10.65 3.04
CA ARG A 174 -25.12 11.13 4.25
C ARG A 174 -24.24 10.03 4.82
N PRO A 175 -23.06 10.35 5.42
CA PRO A 175 -22.16 9.35 6.00
C PRO A 175 -22.85 8.42 7.01
N GLU A 176 -23.74 8.97 7.85
CA GLU A 176 -24.46 8.24 8.88
C GLU A 176 -25.32 7.09 8.33
N GLU A 177 -25.79 7.21 7.09
CA GLU A 177 -26.59 6.19 6.40
C GLU A 177 -25.74 4.96 5.96
N LEU A 178 -24.42 5.10 6.02
CA LEU A 178 -23.48 4.05 5.64
C LEU A 178 -22.74 3.45 6.84
N HIS A 179 -22.88 4.02 8.04
CA HIS A 179 -22.13 3.58 9.22
C HIS A 179 -22.51 2.16 9.67
N ASP A 180 -23.72 1.68 9.38
CA ASP A 180 -24.09 0.29 9.65
C ASP A 180 -23.28 -0.71 8.79
N GLN A 181 -22.96 -0.31 7.55
CA GLN A 181 -22.18 -1.13 6.62
C GLN A 181 -20.67 -0.88 6.77
N TYR A 182 -20.28 0.34 7.04
CA TYR A 182 -18.89 0.82 7.15
C TYR A 182 -18.73 1.63 8.46
N PRO A 183 -18.70 0.97 9.63
CA PRO A 183 -18.53 1.66 10.89
C PRO A 183 -17.14 2.32 10.98
N PRO A 184 -17.06 3.55 11.49
CA PRO A 184 -15.77 4.22 11.72
C PRO A 184 -14.86 3.38 12.62
N GLN A 185 -13.59 3.24 12.23
CA GLN A 185 -12.58 2.51 12.99
C GLN A 185 -11.65 3.45 13.73
N ARG A 186 -11.14 3.01 14.87
CA ARG A 186 -10.15 3.76 15.65
C ARG A 186 -8.80 3.05 15.58
N HIS A 187 -7.78 3.79 15.15
CA HIS A 187 -6.40 3.29 15.12
C HIS A 187 -5.47 4.22 15.89
N PRO A 188 -4.41 3.70 16.54
CA PRO A 188 -3.38 4.56 17.09
C PRO A 188 -2.69 5.36 15.98
N VAL A 189 -2.39 6.63 16.26
CA VAL A 189 -1.67 7.50 15.31
C VAL A 189 -0.26 6.97 15.05
N VAL A 190 0.38 6.37 16.04
CA VAL A 190 1.66 5.69 15.87
C VAL A 190 1.45 4.19 15.95
N ARG A 191 1.74 3.50 14.86
CA ARG A 191 1.65 2.02 14.78
C ARG A 191 3.04 1.42 14.74
N THR A 192 3.19 0.27 15.38
CA THR A 192 4.40 -0.55 15.29
C THR A 192 4.18 -1.62 14.24
N HIS A 193 5.05 -1.69 13.24
CA HIS A 193 4.99 -2.71 12.21
C HIS A 193 5.23 -4.09 12.82
N PRO A 194 4.35 -5.09 12.63
CA PRO A 194 4.41 -6.36 13.37
C PRO A 194 5.65 -7.19 13.08
N GLU A 195 6.24 -7.07 11.89
CA GLU A 195 7.41 -7.85 11.49
C GLU A 195 8.73 -7.11 11.68
N THR A 196 8.76 -5.79 11.47
CA THR A 196 10.01 -5.01 11.57
C THR A 196 10.20 -4.35 12.91
N GLY A 197 9.13 -4.17 13.70
CA GLY A 197 9.15 -3.39 14.93
C GLY A 197 9.30 -1.88 14.70
N GLU A 198 9.37 -1.41 13.46
CA GLU A 198 9.47 0.00 13.14
C GLU A 198 8.18 0.74 13.51
N GLN A 199 8.33 1.88 14.17
CA GLN A 199 7.21 2.78 14.44
C GLN A 199 7.01 3.73 13.26
N ALA A 200 5.76 3.83 12.81
CA ALA A 200 5.36 4.73 11.74
C ALA A 200 4.14 5.55 12.19
N ARG A 201 4.06 6.79 11.75
CA ARG A 201 2.88 7.62 11.96
C ARG A 201 1.84 7.28 10.89
N SER A 202 0.60 7.00 11.33
CA SER A 202 -0.54 6.98 10.42
C SER A 202 -0.90 8.41 10.01
N GLU A 203 -1.18 8.64 8.74
CA GLU A 203 -1.75 9.92 8.27
C GLU A 203 -3.26 9.76 8.13
N GLU A 204 -4.01 10.63 8.79
CA GLU A 204 -5.45 10.75 8.62
C GLU A 204 -5.89 12.20 8.71
N HIS A 205 -5.81 12.91 7.60
CA HIS A 205 -6.56 14.16 7.46
C HIS A 205 -7.57 14.12 6.30
N THR A 206 -7.51 13.09 5.45
CA THR A 206 -8.54 12.85 4.45
C THR A 206 -8.46 11.38 4.04
N SER A 207 -9.51 10.64 4.33
CA SER A 207 -9.87 9.31 3.83
C SER A 207 -9.04 8.76 2.66
N GLU A 208 -8.48 7.59 2.85
CA GLU A 208 -7.72 6.77 1.91
C GLU A 208 -6.25 7.14 1.78
N LEU A 209 -5.41 6.42 2.49
CA LEU A 209 -3.95 6.59 2.44
C LEU A 209 -3.25 5.24 2.37
N GLN A 210 -2.19 5.16 1.58
CA GLN A 210 -1.53 3.89 1.31
C GLN A 210 -0.79 3.30 2.52
N SER A 211 -0.89 2.00 2.68
CA SER A 211 -0.16 1.20 3.66
C SER A 211 1.36 1.37 3.51
N PRO A 212 2.15 1.24 4.58
CA PRO A 212 3.62 1.35 4.50
C PRO A 212 4.28 0.27 3.63
N CYS A 213 3.51 -0.62 3.01
CA CYS A 213 4.02 -1.66 2.12
C CYS A 213 3.20 -1.70 0.82
N ASN A 214 3.80 -1.27 -0.28
CA ASN A 214 3.21 -1.38 -1.62
C ASN A 214 4.13 -2.17 -2.56
N LEU A 215 3.54 -3.17 -3.22
CA LEU A 215 4.13 -3.83 -4.38
C LEU A 215 3.57 -3.20 -5.65
N VAL A 216 4.44 -2.69 -6.52
CA VAL A 216 4.06 -2.18 -7.84
C VAL A 216 4.69 -3.05 -8.92
N CYS A 217 3.85 -3.63 -9.77
CA CYS A 217 4.25 -4.44 -10.91
C CYS A 217 4.04 -3.68 -12.22
#